data_0b6994b1291f6fbf6ad317fc6e3eb18a
#
_entry.id   0b6994b1291f6fbf6ad317fc6e3eb18a
#
_cell.length_a   1.000
_cell.length_b   1.000
_cell.length_c   1.000
_cell.angle_alpha   90.00
_cell.angle_beta   90.00
_cell.angle_gamma   90.00
#
_symmetry.space_group_name_H-M   'P 1'
#
loop_
_entity.id
_entity.type
_entity.pdbx_description
1 polymer ?
#
loop_
_entity_poly.entity_id
_entity_poly.type
_entity_poly.pdbx_seq_one_letter_code
_entity_poly.pdbx_strand_id
1 'polypeptide(L)'
;VLEGNLQQVSSDVLSMNMREPLGVIGIIGAWNFPLNMFLGKIAPALAAGNAVVYKPAEHTPLSTLELARLLGEVLPAGLVNVVTGPGRTTGDALVNHPDIRKITITGSVETGRRVMAAAATSTKQVTLELGGKNAQIVFPDADLDNAAQGVLLGAFLNQGQVCTSGSRIFVHRSVKD
;
A
#
# COMPACT_ATOMS: atom_id res chain seq x y z
N VAL A 1 -0.11 8.79 16.18
CA VAL A 1 -0.82 8.78 14.89
C VAL A 1 -2.35 8.66 15.08
N LEU A 2 -2.82 8.25 16.27
CA LEU A 2 -4.24 8.18 16.62
C LEU A 2 -4.70 9.35 17.49
N GLU A 3 -3.86 10.35 17.64
CA GLU A 3 -4.13 11.54 18.44
C GLU A 3 -5.23 12.41 17.81
N GLY A 4 -6.11 12.93 18.65
CA GLY A 4 -7.07 13.98 18.30
C GLY A 4 -6.51 15.35 18.62
N ASN A 5 -7.24 16.40 18.27
CA ASN A 5 -6.91 17.77 18.59
C ASN A 5 -8.00 18.36 19.47
N LEU A 6 -7.56 19.16 20.44
CA LEU A 6 -8.43 19.97 21.28
C LEU A 6 -8.06 21.44 21.09
N GLN A 7 -9.04 22.27 20.75
CA GLN A 7 -8.80 23.70 20.49
C GLN A 7 -9.85 24.56 21.20
N GLN A 8 -9.40 25.51 21.98
CA GLN A 8 -10.24 26.58 22.50
C GLN A 8 -10.56 27.54 21.37
N VAL A 9 -11.82 27.63 20.96
CA VAL A 9 -12.25 28.51 19.87
C VAL A 9 -12.65 29.89 20.41
N SER A 10 -13.34 29.94 21.56
CA SER A 10 -13.70 31.12 22.34
C SER A 10 -13.70 30.78 23.83
N SER A 11 -14.05 31.72 24.69
CA SER A 11 -14.10 31.51 26.14
C SER A 11 -15.10 30.41 26.56
N ASP A 12 -16.10 30.14 25.75
CA ASP A 12 -17.23 29.26 26.00
C ASP A 12 -17.38 28.10 24.97
N VAL A 13 -16.49 28.07 23.97
CA VAL A 13 -16.53 27.06 22.90
C VAL A 13 -15.23 26.26 22.83
N LEU A 14 -15.34 24.97 23.00
CA LEU A 14 -14.25 24.00 22.84
C LEU A 14 -14.52 23.13 21.61
N SER A 15 -13.57 23.08 20.67
CA SER A 15 -13.60 22.17 19.53
C SER A 15 -12.72 20.95 19.81
N MET A 16 -13.27 19.77 19.60
CA MET A 16 -12.54 18.50 19.74
C MET A 16 -12.65 17.69 18.46
N ASN A 17 -11.51 17.22 17.97
CA ASN A 17 -11.42 16.31 16.82
C ASN A 17 -10.94 14.94 17.31
N MET A 18 -11.77 13.91 17.15
CA MET A 18 -11.45 12.55 17.54
C MET A 18 -11.35 11.67 16.28
N ARG A 19 -10.45 10.69 16.32
CA ARG A 19 -10.32 9.69 15.26
C ARG A 19 -11.06 8.42 15.65
N GLU A 20 -11.87 7.92 14.74
CA GLU A 20 -12.63 6.70 14.91
C GLU A 20 -12.28 5.66 13.84
N PRO A 21 -12.41 4.35 14.12
CA PRO A 21 -12.24 3.30 13.12
C PRO A 21 -13.22 3.47 11.96
N LEU A 22 -12.77 3.18 10.74
CA LEU A 22 -13.64 3.13 9.57
C LEU A 22 -14.54 1.88 9.54
N GLY A 23 -14.16 0.83 10.29
CA GLY A 23 -14.83 -0.46 10.29
C GLY A 23 -14.05 -1.52 9.53
N VAL A 24 -14.55 -1.99 8.38
CA VAL A 24 -13.88 -3.00 7.57
C VAL A 24 -13.14 -2.35 6.40
N ILE A 25 -11.86 -2.69 6.27
CA ILE A 25 -10.97 -2.21 5.20
C ILE A 25 -10.66 -3.35 4.24
N GLY A 26 -10.91 -3.14 2.96
CA GLY A 26 -10.49 -4.02 1.88
C GLY A 26 -9.06 -3.71 1.43
N ILE A 27 -8.22 -4.72 1.35
CA ILE A 27 -6.81 -4.59 0.96
C ILE A 27 -6.50 -5.52 -0.19
N ILE A 28 -5.89 -5.00 -1.25
CA ILE A 28 -5.44 -5.78 -2.40
C ILE A 28 -3.92 -5.64 -2.50
N GLY A 29 -3.22 -6.75 -2.38
CA GLY A 29 -1.75 -6.82 -2.42
C GLY A 29 -1.21 -7.18 -3.80
N ALA A 30 -0.02 -6.66 -4.12
CA ALA A 30 0.76 -7.07 -5.28
C ALA A 30 1.68 -8.27 -4.95
N TRP A 31 2.32 -8.79 -5.99
CA TRP A 31 3.04 -10.07 -5.95
C TRP A 31 4.52 -9.96 -5.58
N ASN A 32 5.12 -8.78 -5.74
CA ASN A 32 6.58 -8.60 -5.65
C ASN A 32 7.15 -8.53 -4.22
N PHE A 33 6.35 -8.15 -3.23
CA PHE A 33 6.72 -8.14 -1.80
C PHE A 33 5.53 -8.59 -0.93
N PRO A 34 5.10 -9.86 -1.01
CA PRO A 34 3.82 -10.30 -0.44
C PRO A 34 3.71 -10.08 1.07
N LEU A 35 4.73 -10.41 1.86
CA LEU A 35 4.70 -10.21 3.31
C LEU A 35 4.79 -8.74 3.71
N ASN A 36 5.67 -7.98 3.02
CA ASN A 36 5.83 -6.55 3.31
C ASN A 36 4.52 -5.79 3.05
N MET A 37 3.86 -6.09 1.92
CA MET A 37 2.59 -5.45 1.58
C MET A 37 1.45 -5.87 2.50
N PHE A 38 1.46 -7.12 2.96
CA PHE A 38 0.50 -7.60 3.92
C PHE A 38 0.66 -6.85 5.24
N LEU A 39 1.82 -6.95 5.88
CA LEU A 39 2.09 -6.35 7.18
C LEU A 39 2.00 -4.82 7.15
N GLY A 40 2.59 -4.18 6.14
CA GLY A 40 2.60 -2.73 6.01
C GLY A 40 1.22 -2.09 5.88
N LYS A 41 0.21 -2.86 5.46
CA LYS A 41 -1.17 -2.38 5.32
C LYS A 41 -2.07 -2.82 6.48
N ILE A 42 -1.93 -4.06 6.97
CA ILE A 42 -2.79 -4.53 8.05
C ILE A 42 -2.40 -3.93 9.41
N ALA A 43 -1.11 -3.76 9.70
CA ALA A 43 -0.67 -3.26 11.00
C ALA A 43 -1.25 -1.87 11.34
N PRO A 44 -1.15 -0.84 10.47
CA PRO A 44 -1.77 0.45 10.75
C PRO A 44 -3.31 0.39 10.75
N ALA A 45 -3.93 -0.50 9.96
CA ALA A 45 -5.38 -0.68 9.97
C ALA A 45 -5.86 -1.23 11.31
N LEU A 46 -5.22 -2.28 11.83
CA LEU A 46 -5.53 -2.88 13.12
C LEU A 46 -5.24 -1.92 14.28
N ALA A 47 -4.10 -1.22 14.25
CA ALA A 47 -3.75 -0.22 15.26
C ALA A 47 -4.77 0.91 15.34
N ALA A 48 -5.45 1.22 14.24
CA ALA A 48 -6.54 2.20 14.18
C ALA A 48 -7.92 1.59 14.53
N GLY A 49 -7.99 0.35 15.01
CA GLY A 49 -9.21 -0.32 15.44
C GLY A 49 -10.07 -0.90 14.32
N ASN A 50 -9.53 -1.08 13.11
CA ASN A 50 -10.27 -1.63 11.97
C ASN A 50 -10.08 -3.15 11.87
N ALA A 51 -11.07 -3.84 11.28
CA ALA A 51 -10.91 -5.17 10.75
C ALA A 51 -10.49 -5.10 9.26
N VAL A 52 -9.86 -6.16 8.77
CA VAL A 52 -9.36 -6.19 7.39
C VAL A 52 -9.80 -7.44 6.64
N VAL A 53 -10.09 -7.27 5.35
CA VAL A 53 -10.18 -8.35 4.37
C VAL A 53 -9.09 -8.13 3.34
N TYR A 54 -8.12 -9.04 3.32
CA TYR A 54 -6.93 -8.95 2.46
C TYR A 54 -7.02 -9.94 1.32
N LYS A 55 -6.84 -9.47 0.10
CA LYS A 55 -6.67 -10.29 -1.09
C LYS A 55 -5.22 -10.23 -1.57
N PRO A 56 -4.43 -11.29 -1.40
CA PRO A 56 -3.07 -11.38 -1.97
C PRO A 56 -3.11 -11.47 -3.49
N ALA A 57 -1.95 -11.24 -4.11
CA ALA A 57 -1.79 -11.56 -5.53
C ALA A 57 -1.95 -13.08 -5.77
N GLU A 58 -2.49 -13.44 -6.92
CA GLU A 58 -2.78 -14.83 -7.27
C GLU A 58 -1.52 -15.72 -7.34
N HIS A 59 -0.41 -15.12 -7.77
CA HIS A 59 0.85 -15.83 -7.97
C HIS A 59 1.68 -16.02 -6.69
N THR A 60 1.44 -15.22 -5.63
CA THR A 60 2.26 -15.24 -4.41
C THR A 60 1.42 -15.22 -3.12
N PRO A 61 0.41 -16.08 -2.95
CA PRO A 61 -0.46 -16.03 -1.78
C PRO A 61 0.09 -16.77 -0.56
N LEU A 62 0.99 -17.75 -0.74
CA LEU A 62 1.30 -18.75 0.29
C LEU A 62 1.89 -18.16 1.57
N SER A 63 2.86 -17.26 1.46
CA SER A 63 3.48 -16.62 2.63
C SER A 63 2.48 -15.73 3.38
N THR A 64 1.58 -15.06 2.67
CA THR A 64 0.49 -14.29 3.27
C THR A 64 -0.50 -15.18 4.02
N LEU A 65 -0.87 -16.32 3.44
CA LEU A 65 -1.79 -17.29 4.07
C LEU A 65 -1.19 -17.88 5.34
N GLU A 66 0.11 -18.26 5.30
CA GLU A 66 0.78 -18.78 6.49
C GLU A 66 0.88 -17.74 7.60
N LEU A 67 1.24 -16.50 7.27
CA LEU A 67 1.28 -15.44 8.26
C LEU A 67 -0.11 -15.12 8.82
N ALA A 68 -1.15 -15.14 7.99
CA ALA A 68 -2.53 -14.94 8.44
C ALA A 68 -2.97 -16.06 9.39
N ARG A 69 -2.56 -17.31 9.13
CA ARG A 69 -2.80 -18.44 10.04
C ARG A 69 -2.16 -18.20 11.42
N LEU A 70 -0.88 -17.78 11.44
CA LEU A 70 -0.17 -17.46 12.68
C LEU A 70 -0.80 -16.27 13.43
N LEU A 71 -1.23 -15.24 12.72
CA LEU A 71 -1.94 -14.11 13.32
C LEU A 71 -3.27 -14.52 13.95
N GLY A 72 -3.94 -15.52 13.36
CA GLY A 72 -5.17 -16.09 13.90
C GLY A 72 -5.01 -16.80 15.26
N GLU A 73 -3.77 -17.15 15.64
CA GLU A 73 -3.47 -17.74 16.96
C GLU A 73 -3.35 -16.69 18.07
N VAL A 74 -3.09 -15.43 17.70
CA VAL A 74 -2.81 -14.34 18.68
C VAL A 74 -3.80 -13.18 18.61
N LEU A 75 -4.53 -13.02 17.51
CA LEU A 75 -5.50 -11.96 17.34
C LEU A 75 -6.94 -12.49 17.51
N PRO A 76 -7.87 -11.66 17.96
CA PRO A 76 -9.28 -12.02 17.97
C PRO A 76 -9.79 -12.44 16.58
N ALA A 77 -10.65 -13.45 16.55
CA ALA A 77 -11.24 -13.97 15.32
C ALA A 77 -11.96 -12.85 14.53
N GLY A 78 -11.79 -12.85 13.21
CA GLY A 78 -12.42 -11.89 12.31
C GLY A 78 -11.71 -10.55 12.14
N LEU A 79 -10.63 -10.27 12.89
CA LEU A 79 -9.86 -9.04 12.67
C LEU A 79 -9.04 -9.07 11.38
N VAL A 80 -8.44 -10.22 11.06
CA VAL A 80 -7.65 -10.41 9.84
C VAL A 80 -8.24 -11.57 9.04
N ASN A 81 -8.74 -11.28 7.86
CA ASN A 81 -9.34 -12.25 6.96
C ASN A 81 -8.61 -12.22 5.62
N VAL A 82 -8.24 -13.37 5.10
CA VAL A 82 -7.58 -13.47 3.78
C VAL A 82 -8.48 -14.22 2.82
N VAL A 83 -8.73 -13.62 1.65
CA VAL A 83 -9.50 -14.22 0.57
C VAL A 83 -8.63 -14.35 -0.67
N THR A 84 -8.55 -15.53 -1.24
CA THR A 84 -7.82 -15.80 -2.48
C THR A 84 -8.76 -15.82 -3.68
N GLY A 85 -8.21 -15.63 -4.86
CA GLY A 85 -8.96 -15.72 -6.11
C GLY A 85 -8.56 -14.67 -7.13
N PRO A 86 -9.12 -14.76 -8.35
CA PRO A 86 -8.83 -13.84 -9.43
C PRO A 86 -9.21 -12.38 -9.13
N GLY A 87 -8.39 -11.45 -9.65
CA GLY A 87 -8.65 -10.02 -9.47
C GLY A 87 -10.01 -9.58 -10.02
N ARG A 88 -10.42 -10.17 -11.14
CA ARG A 88 -11.69 -9.84 -11.82
C ARG A 88 -12.95 -10.36 -11.11
N THR A 89 -12.82 -11.27 -10.19
CA THR A 89 -13.95 -11.81 -9.41
C THR A 89 -13.81 -11.42 -7.94
N THR A 90 -12.83 -11.98 -7.23
CA THR A 90 -12.63 -11.74 -5.80
C THR A 90 -12.23 -10.28 -5.52
N GLY A 91 -11.37 -9.70 -6.37
CA GLY A 91 -10.97 -8.30 -6.25
C GLY A 91 -12.15 -7.35 -6.50
N ASP A 92 -12.91 -7.57 -7.56
CA ASP A 92 -14.08 -6.76 -7.90
C ASP A 92 -15.18 -6.91 -6.82
N ALA A 93 -15.43 -8.12 -6.30
CA ALA A 93 -16.34 -8.32 -5.19
C ALA A 93 -15.93 -7.55 -3.92
N LEU A 94 -14.64 -7.58 -3.58
CA LEU A 94 -14.11 -6.82 -2.43
C LEU A 94 -14.29 -5.31 -2.61
N VAL A 95 -13.96 -4.78 -3.79
CA VAL A 95 -14.07 -3.32 -4.07
C VAL A 95 -15.52 -2.85 -4.01
N ASN A 96 -16.46 -3.67 -4.50
CA ASN A 96 -17.87 -3.29 -4.59
C ASN A 96 -18.69 -3.67 -3.33
N HIS A 97 -18.11 -4.37 -2.35
CA HIS A 97 -18.86 -4.80 -1.18
C HIS A 97 -19.37 -3.61 -0.35
N PRO A 98 -20.64 -3.53 0.01
CA PRO A 98 -21.23 -2.36 0.68
C PRO A 98 -20.61 -2.07 2.05
N ASP A 99 -20.21 -3.09 2.81
CA ASP A 99 -19.67 -2.94 4.16
C ASP A 99 -18.17 -2.59 4.18
N ILE A 100 -17.49 -2.63 3.04
CA ILE A 100 -16.12 -2.13 2.93
C ILE A 100 -16.13 -0.62 2.82
N ARG A 101 -15.53 0.06 3.79
CA ARG A 101 -15.51 1.52 3.87
C ARG A 101 -14.30 2.16 3.17
N LYS A 102 -13.21 1.42 3.10
CA LYS A 102 -11.97 1.87 2.46
C LYS A 102 -11.35 0.73 1.67
N ILE A 103 -10.79 1.06 0.50
CA ILE A 103 -9.94 0.16 -0.29
C ILE A 103 -8.52 0.71 -0.31
N THR A 104 -7.55 -0.14 -0.01
CA THR A 104 -6.14 0.14 -0.29
C THR A 104 -5.59 -0.93 -1.23
N ILE A 105 -4.97 -0.51 -2.30
CA ILE A 105 -4.42 -1.41 -3.32
C ILE A 105 -2.97 -1.07 -3.64
N THR A 106 -2.16 -2.11 -3.85
CA THR A 106 -0.90 -2.02 -4.57
C THR A 106 -1.03 -2.83 -5.86
N GLY A 107 -0.78 -2.20 -6.99
CA GLY A 107 -0.96 -2.85 -8.29
C GLY A 107 -0.59 -1.98 -9.49
N SER A 108 -1.10 -2.34 -10.68
CA SER A 108 -0.89 -1.55 -11.88
C SER A 108 -1.72 -0.27 -11.89
N VAL A 109 -1.27 0.73 -12.65
CA VAL A 109 -2.01 2.00 -12.86
C VAL A 109 -3.40 1.72 -13.43
N GLU A 110 -3.53 0.76 -14.34
CA GLU A 110 -4.81 0.36 -14.93
C GLU A 110 -5.78 -0.20 -13.86
N THR A 111 -5.28 -1.11 -13.01
CA THR A 111 -6.07 -1.65 -11.90
C THR A 111 -6.46 -0.55 -10.90
N GLY A 112 -5.54 0.36 -10.60
CA GLY A 112 -5.82 1.49 -9.72
C GLY A 112 -6.95 2.39 -10.25
N ARG A 113 -6.95 2.70 -11.55
CA ARG A 113 -8.03 3.46 -12.19
C ARG A 113 -9.39 2.75 -12.09
N ARG A 114 -9.42 1.44 -12.33
CA ARG A 114 -10.64 0.62 -12.20
C ARG A 114 -11.17 0.62 -10.76
N VAL A 115 -10.29 0.42 -9.79
CA VAL A 115 -10.65 0.44 -8.37
C VAL A 115 -11.18 1.81 -7.95
N MET A 116 -10.54 2.89 -8.38
CA MET A 116 -11.01 4.25 -8.08
C MET A 116 -12.39 4.52 -8.69
N ALA A 117 -12.62 4.12 -9.94
CA ALA A 117 -13.91 4.28 -10.60
C ALA A 117 -15.03 3.49 -9.88
N ALA A 118 -14.75 2.25 -9.50
CA ALA A 118 -15.72 1.41 -8.77
C ALA A 118 -16.00 1.97 -7.36
N ALA A 119 -14.96 2.39 -6.63
CA ALA A 119 -15.09 2.97 -5.29
C ALA A 119 -15.90 4.28 -5.28
N ALA A 120 -15.80 5.08 -6.36
CA ALA A 120 -16.53 6.33 -6.49
C ALA A 120 -18.06 6.14 -6.45
N THR A 121 -18.58 5.01 -6.93
CA THR A 121 -20.02 4.73 -6.94
C THR A 121 -20.65 4.66 -5.54
N SER A 122 -19.82 4.37 -4.52
CA SER A 122 -20.24 4.26 -3.12
C SER A 122 -19.42 5.18 -2.19
N THR A 123 -18.72 6.17 -2.77
CA THR A 123 -17.91 7.17 -2.04
C THR A 123 -16.91 6.58 -1.05
N LYS A 124 -16.34 5.40 -1.35
CA LYS A 124 -15.32 4.77 -0.51
C LYS A 124 -14.02 5.55 -0.56
N GLN A 125 -13.33 5.58 0.56
CA GLN A 125 -11.96 6.07 0.59
C GLN A 125 -11.03 5.09 -0.17
N VAL A 126 -10.09 5.63 -0.93
CA VAL A 126 -9.13 4.82 -1.71
C VAL A 126 -7.70 5.28 -1.43
N THR A 127 -6.81 4.32 -1.22
CA THR A 127 -5.36 4.53 -1.23
C THR A 127 -4.76 3.68 -2.34
N LEU A 128 -4.03 4.32 -3.24
CA LEU A 128 -3.44 3.69 -4.42
C LEU A 128 -1.91 3.73 -4.31
N GLU A 129 -1.29 2.55 -4.31
CA GLU A 129 0.14 2.35 -4.47
C GLU A 129 0.38 1.71 -5.83
N LEU A 130 0.92 2.45 -6.77
CA LEU A 130 0.95 2.06 -8.17
C LEU A 130 2.38 2.01 -8.71
N GLY A 131 2.53 1.48 -9.91
CA GLY A 131 3.81 1.44 -10.60
C GLY A 131 4.29 2.82 -11.04
N GLY A 132 5.58 2.92 -11.30
CA GLY A 132 6.25 4.14 -11.75
C GLY A 132 7.36 3.86 -12.74
N LYS A 133 7.96 4.95 -13.22
CA LYS A 133 9.17 4.99 -14.01
C LYS A 133 10.08 6.08 -13.43
N ASN A 134 10.62 5.79 -12.23
CA ASN A 134 11.38 6.75 -11.45
C ASN A 134 12.74 7.06 -12.09
N ALA A 135 13.26 8.24 -11.81
CA ALA A 135 14.55 8.69 -12.31
C ALA A 135 15.63 8.56 -11.24
N GLN A 136 16.83 8.20 -11.66
CA GLN A 136 18.08 8.38 -10.92
C GLN A 136 18.88 9.46 -11.63
N ILE A 137 19.42 10.43 -10.90
CA ILE A 137 20.10 11.58 -11.46
C ILE A 137 21.49 11.67 -10.85
N VAL A 138 22.52 11.61 -11.70
CA VAL A 138 23.94 11.68 -11.30
C VAL A 138 24.50 13.03 -11.73
N PHE A 139 24.84 13.87 -10.74
CA PHE A 139 25.45 15.17 -10.94
C PHE A 139 26.99 15.09 -11.06
N PRO A 140 27.67 16.13 -11.58
CA PRO A 140 29.13 16.10 -11.83
C PRO A 140 29.98 16.08 -10.57
N ASP A 141 29.45 16.45 -9.43
CA ASP A 141 30.08 16.45 -8.11
C ASP A 141 29.78 15.18 -7.29
N ALA A 142 29.11 14.19 -7.88
CA ALA A 142 28.85 12.93 -7.23
C ALA A 142 30.12 12.08 -7.10
N ASP A 143 30.22 11.30 -6.01
CA ASP A 143 31.13 10.17 -5.94
C ASP A 143 30.66 9.08 -6.92
N LEU A 144 31.38 8.91 -8.03
CA LEU A 144 30.94 8.06 -9.13
C LEU A 144 30.91 6.57 -8.78
N ASP A 145 31.80 6.09 -7.91
CA ASP A 145 31.78 4.69 -7.47
C ASP A 145 30.55 4.38 -6.63
N ASN A 146 30.22 5.26 -5.68
CA ASN A 146 29.01 5.15 -4.88
C ASN A 146 27.76 5.38 -5.75
N ALA A 147 27.78 6.29 -6.70
CA ALA A 147 26.67 6.54 -7.60
C ALA A 147 26.39 5.32 -8.48
N ALA A 148 27.43 4.64 -9.01
CA ALA A 148 27.26 3.41 -9.80
C ALA A 148 26.62 2.29 -8.97
N GLN A 149 27.08 2.08 -7.73
CA GLN A 149 26.48 1.10 -6.83
C GLN A 149 25.02 1.46 -6.48
N GLY A 150 24.74 2.72 -6.21
CA GLY A 150 23.41 3.23 -5.94
C GLY A 150 22.46 3.03 -7.13
N VAL A 151 22.95 3.30 -8.35
CA VAL A 151 22.20 3.08 -9.59
C VAL A 151 21.89 1.60 -9.79
N LEU A 152 22.87 0.71 -9.59
CA LEU A 152 22.68 -0.74 -9.71
C LEU A 152 21.62 -1.23 -8.70
N LEU A 153 21.76 -0.85 -7.44
CA LEU A 153 20.80 -1.23 -6.42
C LEU A 153 19.40 -0.68 -6.72
N GLY A 154 19.31 0.60 -7.06
CA GLY A 154 18.04 1.27 -7.34
C GLY A 154 17.34 0.76 -8.60
N ALA A 155 18.08 0.25 -9.59
CA ALA A 155 17.52 -0.29 -10.83
C ALA A 155 17.16 -1.77 -10.73
N PHE A 156 17.99 -2.58 -10.03
CA PHE A 156 17.94 -4.04 -10.11
C PHE A 156 17.54 -4.74 -8.83
N LEU A 157 17.29 -4.02 -7.74
CA LEU A 157 16.73 -4.62 -6.52
C LEU A 157 15.51 -5.46 -6.87
N ASN A 158 15.43 -6.68 -6.32
CA ASN A 158 14.36 -7.63 -6.64
C ASN A 158 14.16 -7.83 -8.16
N GLN A 159 15.26 -7.90 -8.91
CA GLN A 159 15.27 -8.03 -10.38
C GLN A 159 14.58 -6.87 -11.12
N GLY A 160 14.60 -5.66 -10.53
CA GLY A 160 13.92 -4.48 -11.05
C GLY A 160 12.39 -4.48 -10.85
N GLN A 161 11.87 -5.45 -10.11
CA GLN A 161 10.44 -5.63 -9.87
C GLN A 161 9.97 -4.80 -8.65
N VAL A 162 10.24 -3.51 -8.68
CA VAL A 162 9.95 -2.57 -7.58
C VAL A 162 9.25 -1.33 -8.15
N CYS A 163 8.15 -0.93 -7.51
CA CYS A 163 7.39 0.26 -7.92
C CYS A 163 8.23 1.55 -7.85
N THR A 164 9.21 1.60 -6.93
CA THR A 164 10.15 2.71 -6.75
C THR A 164 11.46 2.52 -7.52
N SER A 165 11.60 1.48 -8.36
CA SER A 165 12.80 1.24 -9.15
C SER A 165 13.17 2.44 -10.01
N GLY A 166 14.43 2.87 -9.91
CA GLY A 166 15.01 3.93 -10.72
C GLY A 166 15.36 3.45 -12.13
N SER A 167 14.35 3.21 -12.94
CA SER A 167 14.47 2.59 -14.27
C SER A 167 14.95 3.55 -15.37
N ARG A 168 15.12 4.84 -15.06
CA ARG A 168 15.67 5.86 -15.97
C ARG A 168 16.86 6.52 -15.30
N ILE A 169 18.02 6.44 -15.95
CA ILE A 169 19.26 6.98 -15.41
C ILE A 169 19.65 8.20 -16.24
N PHE A 170 19.79 9.34 -15.57
CA PHE A 170 20.24 10.60 -16.16
C PHE A 170 21.61 10.94 -15.58
N VAL A 171 22.62 10.99 -16.44
CA VAL A 171 24.00 11.27 -16.06
C VAL A 171 24.39 12.62 -16.65
N HIS A 172 25.00 13.49 -15.85
CA HIS A 172 25.53 14.76 -16.38
C HIS A 172 26.60 14.49 -17.44
N ARG A 173 26.59 15.29 -18.51
CA ARG A 173 27.47 15.06 -19.69
C ARG A 173 28.96 14.98 -19.35
N SER A 174 29.42 15.74 -18.35
CA SER A 174 30.85 15.77 -17.99
C SER A 174 31.36 14.53 -17.26
N VAL A 175 30.48 13.65 -16.80
CA VAL A 175 30.82 12.40 -16.05
C VAL A 175 30.22 11.15 -16.68
N LYS A 176 29.85 11.25 -17.94
CA LYS A 176 29.17 10.16 -18.67
C LYS A 176 30.13 9.04 -19.12
N ASP A 177 31.41 9.34 -19.37
CA ASP A 177 32.42 8.42 -19.96
C ASP A 177 33.19 7.67 -18.87
#